data_a1b757d3e69142096ff43cd93b9c2880
#
_entry.id   a1b757d3e69142096ff43cd93b9c2880
#
_cell.length_a   1.000
_cell.length_b   1.000
_cell.length_c   1.000
_cell.angle_alpha   90.00
_cell.angle_beta   90.00
_cell.angle_gamma   90.00
#
_symmetry.space_group_name_H-M   'P 1'
#
loop_
_entity.id
_entity.type
_entity.pdbx_description
1 polymer ?
#
loop_
_entity_poly.entity_id
_entity_poly.type
_entity_poly.pdbx_seq_one_letter_code
_entity_poly.pdbx_strand_id
1 'polypeptide(L)'
;MTATEIPDLTAELSAKADRHLWGHFARHGKGITAPIISRGEGCYIYDSHGKRYFDGLSGLFVVQVGHGRAELAEAAAKQAQTLDFFPLWSYATPPAIELADRLAHYAPGDLNRVFFTTGGGEAVESAWKLAKQFYKLTGKPGKYKVVSRAIAYHGTPQGALAITGLSDFKAPF
;
A
#
# COMPACT_ATOMS: atom_id res chain seq x y z
N MET A 1 6.50 -18.62 -29.26
CA MET A 1 5.13 -18.17 -28.97
C MET A 1 4.94 -16.83 -29.66
N THR A 2 4.11 -16.79 -30.68
CA THR A 2 3.81 -15.60 -31.48
C THR A 2 3.16 -14.56 -30.56
N ALA A 3 3.67 -13.34 -30.62
CA ALA A 3 3.05 -12.19 -29.96
C ALA A 3 1.63 -12.08 -30.47
N THR A 4 0.66 -12.45 -29.63
CA THR A 4 -0.74 -12.21 -29.88
C THR A 4 -0.89 -10.70 -29.94
N GLU A 5 -1.26 -10.17 -31.10
CA GLU A 5 -1.65 -8.76 -31.27
C GLU A 5 -2.72 -8.47 -30.22
N ILE A 6 -2.35 -7.69 -29.22
CA ILE A 6 -3.34 -7.12 -28.29
C ILE A 6 -4.08 -6.10 -29.17
N PRO A 7 -5.39 -6.29 -29.44
CA PRO A 7 -6.17 -5.28 -30.19
C PRO A 7 -5.97 -3.93 -29.49
N ASP A 8 -6.22 -2.82 -30.20
CA ASP A 8 -6.06 -1.46 -29.69
C ASP A 8 -6.97 -1.22 -28.45
N LEU A 9 -6.70 -2.03 -27.43
CA LEU A 9 -7.34 -2.00 -26.12
C LEU A 9 -7.04 -0.70 -25.40
N THR A 10 -5.98 -0.01 -25.83
CA THR A 10 -5.50 1.22 -25.17
C THR A 10 -6.50 2.36 -25.32
N ALA A 11 -7.06 2.58 -26.51
CA ALA A 11 -8.06 3.64 -26.72
C ALA A 11 -9.35 3.36 -25.94
N GLU A 12 -9.79 2.11 -25.91
CA GLU A 12 -10.98 1.70 -25.14
C GLU A 12 -10.73 1.83 -23.63
N LEU A 13 -9.60 1.36 -23.14
CA LEU A 13 -9.21 1.48 -21.73
C LEU A 13 -9.05 2.94 -21.30
N SER A 14 -8.43 3.78 -22.14
CA SER A 14 -8.32 5.22 -21.88
C SER A 14 -9.70 5.87 -21.74
N ALA A 15 -10.61 5.57 -22.66
CA ALA A 15 -11.98 6.09 -22.60
C ALA A 15 -12.76 5.60 -21.37
N LYS A 16 -12.53 4.37 -20.91
CA LYS A 16 -13.13 3.84 -19.67
C LYS A 16 -12.52 4.52 -18.46
N ALA A 17 -11.20 4.71 -18.45
CA ALA A 17 -10.50 5.38 -17.36
C ALA A 17 -10.96 6.84 -17.22
N ASP A 18 -11.09 7.57 -18.30
CA ASP A 18 -11.57 8.95 -18.29
C ASP A 18 -12.99 9.09 -17.74
N ARG A 19 -13.84 8.09 -17.98
CA ARG A 19 -15.22 8.12 -17.47
C ARG A 19 -15.38 7.65 -16.03
N HIS A 20 -14.52 6.70 -15.58
CA HIS A 20 -14.82 5.94 -14.37
C HIS A 20 -13.67 5.84 -13.37
N LEU A 21 -12.42 6.09 -13.77
CA LEU A 21 -11.28 5.97 -12.90
C LEU A 21 -10.83 7.34 -12.37
N TRP A 22 -10.93 7.51 -11.07
CA TRP A 22 -10.32 8.67 -10.41
C TRP A 22 -8.95 8.28 -9.86
N GLY A 23 -7.89 8.75 -10.52
CA GLY A 23 -6.52 8.50 -10.10
C GLY A 23 -6.19 9.15 -8.76
N HIS A 24 -5.39 8.46 -7.94
CA HIS A 24 -4.91 9.03 -6.69
C HIS A 24 -4.09 10.30 -6.93
N PHE A 25 -4.28 11.33 -6.11
CA PHE A 25 -3.65 12.65 -6.23
C PHE A 25 -3.94 13.38 -7.57
N ALA A 26 -4.89 12.90 -8.34
CA ALA A 26 -5.28 13.51 -9.61
C ALA A 26 -6.46 14.47 -9.44
N ARG A 27 -6.46 15.54 -10.26
CA ARG A 27 -7.63 16.39 -10.41
C ARG A 27 -8.59 15.77 -11.41
N HIS A 28 -9.84 15.61 -11.01
CA HIS A 28 -10.89 15.15 -11.93
C HIS A 28 -11.07 16.11 -13.12
N GLY A 29 -11.36 15.56 -14.29
CA GLY A 29 -11.70 16.35 -15.50
C GLY A 29 -10.53 16.66 -16.44
N LYS A 30 -9.31 16.20 -16.16
CA LYS A 30 -8.15 16.36 -17.07
C LYS A 30 -7.81 15.12 -17.90
N GLY A 31 -8.57 14.04 -17.76
CA GLY A 31 -8.24 12.74 -18.35
C GLY A 31 -7.01 12.08 -17.71
N ILE A 32 -6.83 10.80 -17.98
CA ILE A 32 -5.62 10.08 -17.60
C ILE A 32 -4.62 10.20 -18.74
N THR A 33 -3.61 11.06 -18.56
CA THR A 33 -2.51 11.25 -19.52
C THR A 33 -1.33 10.31 -19.25
N ALA A 34 -1.35 9.57 -18.15
CA ALA A 34 -0.30 8.64 -17.78
C ALA A 34 -0.37 7.36 -18.62
N PRO A 35 0.78 6.69 -18.88
CA PRO A 35 0.80 5.42 -19.55
C PRO A 35 -0.05 4.37 -18.82
N ILE A 36 -0.78 3.53 -19.55
CA ILE A 36 -1.49 2.38 -19.00
C ILE A 36 -0.49 1.24 -18.86
N ILE A 37 -0.07 0.94 -17.64
CA ILE A 37 0.88 -0.14 -17.38
C ILE A 37 0.13 -1.47 -17.41
N SER A 38 0.56 -2.37 -18.27
CA SER A 38 -0.09 -3.64 -18.56
C SER A 38 0.69 -4.88 -18.11
N ARG A 39 2.01 -4.76 -17.92
CA ARG A 39 2.86 -5.89 -17.55
C ARG A 39 4.07 -5.43 -16.74
N GLY A 40 4.58 -6.32 -15.89
CA GLY A 40 5.84 -6.13 -15.17
C GLY A 40 6.69 -7.41 -15.21
N GLU A 41 8.02 -7.25 -15.24
CA GLU A 41 9.00 -8.35 -15.23
C GLU A 41 10.31 -7.88 -14.62
N GLY A 42 10.74 -8.52 -13.54
CA GLY A 42 11.94 -8.09 -12.81
C GLY A 42 11.86 -6.63 -12.39
N CYS A 43 12.80 -5.81 -12.81
CA CYS A 43 12.84 -4.37 -12.53
C CYS A 43 12.19 -3.51 -13.62
N TYR A 44 11.41 -4.10 -14.53
CA TYR A 44 10.82 -3.38 -15.65
C TYR A 44 9.30 -3.49 -15.66
N ILE A 45 8.66 -2.41 -16.11
CA ILE A 45 7.24 -2.35 -16.42
C ILE A 45 7.05 -2.01 -17.89
N TYR A 46 5.90 -2.38 -18.44
CA TYR A 46 5.57 -2.16 -19.84
C TYR A 46 4.17 -1.54 -19.93
N ASP A 47 4.04 -0.52 -20.77
CA ASP A 47 2.74 0.06 -21.04
C ASP A 47 1.93 -0.76 -22.06
N SER A 48 0.71 -0.33 -22.33
CA SER A 48 -0.22 -0.97 -23.26
C SER A 48 0.26 -0.91 -24.73
N HIS A 49 1.24 -0.08 -25.05
CA HIS A 49 1.90 -0.02 -26.36
C HIS A 49 3.19 -0.85 -26.40
N GLY A 50 3.51 -1.57 -25.32
CA GLY A 50 4.71 -2.39 -25.21
C GLY A 50 5.99 -1.62 -24.91
N LYS A 51 5.93 -0.32 -24.66
CA LYS A 51 7.11 0.46 -24.28
C LYS A 51 7.57 0.07 -22.89
N ARG A 52 8.86 -0.21 -22.77
CA ARG A 52 9.52 -0.62 -21.53
C ARG A 52 10.00 0.58 -20.72
N TYR A 53 9.80 0.53 -19.42
CA TYR A 53 10.30 1.49 -18.44
C TYR A 53 11.03 0.76 -17.32
N PHE A 54 12.10 1.36 -16.80
CA PHE A 54 12.74 0.89 -15.58
C PHE A 54 11.94 1.37 -14.38
N ASP A 55 11.49 0.43 -13.55
CA ASP A 55 10.74 0.75 -12.32
C ASP A 55 11.70 1.01 -11.16
N GLY A 56 12.33 2.19 -11.16
CA GLY A 56 13.24 2.60 -10.09
C GLY A 56 12.57 2.91 -8.75
N LEU A 57 11.23 2.86 -8.71
CA LEU A 57 10.45 3.14 -7.50
C LEU A 57 9.78 1.89 -6.92
N SER A 58 10.00 0.72 -7.52
CA SER A 58 9.43 -0.57 -7.09
C SER A 58 7.91 -0.51 -6.90
N GLY A 59 7.19 0.00 -7.89
CA GLY A 59 5.73 0.15 -7.82
C GLY A 59 5.26 1.01 -6.65
N LEU A 60 5.98 2.08 -6.34
CA LEU A 60 5.81 2.94 -5.17
C LEU A 60 6.11 2.20 -3.85
N PHE A 61 7.32 1.64 -3.75
CA PHE A 61 7.88 1.01 -2.55
C PHE A 61 7.25 -0.32 -2.13
N VAL A 62 6.54 -1.01 -3.00
CA VAL A 62 5.82 -2.26 -2.64
C VAL A 62 6.29 -3.50 -3.41
N VAL A 63 7.02 -3.34 -4.51
CA VAL A 63 7.51 -4.45 -5.36
C VAL A 63 9.01 -4.67 -5.13
N GLN A 64 9.40 -4.91 -3.89
CA GLN A 64 10.81 -4.95 -3.47
C GLN A 64 11.62 -6.10 -4.08
N VAL A 65 10.97 -7.18 -4.47
CA VAL A 65 11.60 -8.39 -5.02
C VAL A 65 11.44 -8.51 -6.53
N GLY A 66 10.91 -7.49 -7.18
CA GLY A 66 10.66 -7.44 -8.62
C GLY A 66 9.29 -7.96 -9.04
N HIS A 67 8.89 -7.58 -10.25
CA HIS A 67 7.64 -7.97 -10.87
C HIS A 67 7.68 -9.41 -11.42
N GLY A 68 6.51 -10.03 -11.56
CA GLY A 68 6.37 -11.32 -12.27
C GLY A 68 6.91 -12.53 -11.49
N ARG A 69 6.99 -12.45 -10.17
CA ARG A 69 7.46 -13.54 -9.29
C ARG A 69 6.40 -14.63 -9.19
N ALA A 70 6.55 -15.68 -9.99
CA ALA A 70 5.57 -16.78 -10.09
C ALA A 70 5.35 -17.47 -8.74
N GLU A 71 6.41 -17.70 -7.96
CA GLU A 71 6.33 -18.36 -6.67
C GLU A 71 5.48 -17.60 -5.64
N LEU A 72 5.42 -16.26 -5.73
CA LEU A 72 4.56 -15.46 -4.86
C LEU A 72 3.09 -15.57 -5.28
N ALA A 73 2.84 -15.56 -6.60
CA ALA A 73 1.49 -15.74 -7.14
C ALA A 73 0.94 -17.14 -6.82
N GLU A 74 1.75 -18.19 -6.96
CA GLU A 74 1.39 -19.56 -6.62
C GLU A 74 1.11 -19.74 -5.14
N ALA A 75 1.92 -19.15 -4.25
CA ALA A 75 1.69 -19.18 -2.81
C ALA A 75 0.36 -18.50 -2.44
N ALA A 76 0.07 -17.34 -3.06
CA ALA A 76 -1.18 -16.63 -2.84
C ALA A 76 -2.38 -17.42 -3.36
N ALA A 77 -2.29 -18.00 -4.55
CA ALA A 77 -3.36 -18.83 -5.13
C ALA A 77 -3.66 -20.06 -4.27
N LYS A 78 -2.61 -20.76 -3.81
CA LYS A 78 -2.75 -21.92 -2.92
C LYS A 78 -3.43 -21.55 -1.60
N GLN A 79 -3.03 -20.43 -1.00
CA GLN A 79 -3.64 -19.97 0.24
C GLN A 79 -5.11 -19.58 0.03
N ALA A 80 -5.43 -18.87 -1.05
CA ALA A 80 -6.81 -18.48 -1.36
C ALA A 80 -7.74 -19.68 -1.60
N GLN A 81 -7.22 -20.77 -2.17
CA GLN A 81 -7.98 -22.02 -2.31
C GLN A 81 -8.24 -22.73 -0.98
N THR A 82 -7.40 -22.51 0.02
CA THR A 82 -7.54 -23.13 1.36
C THR A 82 -8.40 -22.27 2.28
N LEU A 83 -8.05 -20.99 2.37
CA LEU A 83 -8.77 -19.95 3.11
C LEU A 83 -8.32 -18.60 2.57
N ASP A 84 -9.19 -17.90 1.87
CA ASP A 84 -8.97 -16.60 1.27
C ASP A 84 -8.99 -15.48 2.32
N PHE A 85 -9.98 -15.52 3.22
CA PHE A 85 -10.14 -14.51 4.26
C PHE A 85 -10.80 -15.09 5.51
N PHE A 86 -10.30 -14.68 6.68
CA PHE A 86 -11.04 -14.73 7.94
C PHE A 86 -10.59 -13.59 8.87
N PRO A 87 -11.49 -12.93 9.62
CA PRO A 87 -11.13 -11.78 10.43
C PRO A 87 -10.23 -12.17 11.61
N LEU A 88 -9.27 -11.30 11.93
CA LEU A 88 -8.40 -11.43 13.10
C LEU A 88 -8.99 -10.80 14.37
N TRP A 89 -10.24 -10.50 14.36
CA TRP A 89 -10.94 -9.83 15.46
C TRP A 89 -11.07 -10.70 16.70
N SER A 90 -11.67 -11.89 16.55
CA SER A 90 -11.80 -12.90 17.63
C SER A 90 -11.25 -14.25 17.22
N TYR A 91 -10.55 -14.28 16.10
CA TYR A 91 -10.01 -15.48 15.48
C TYR A 91 -8.56 -15.26 15.10
N ALA A 92 -7.89 -16.31 14.71
CA ALA A 92 -6.55 -16.26 14.15
C ALA A 92 -6.46 -17.23 12.97
N THR A 93 -5.54 -16.94 12.04
CA THR A 93 -5.25 -17.80 10.89
C THR A 93 -3.78 -18.20 10.90
N PRO A 94 -3.42 -19.41 10.46
CA PRO A 94 -2.04 -19.86 10.46
C PRO A 94 -1.08 -18.88 9.76
N PRO A 95 -1.36 -18.34 8.55
CA PRO A 95 -0.44 -17.41 7.91
C PRO A 95 -0.21 -16.12 8.69
N ALA A 96 -1.25 -15.59 9.37
CA ALA A 96 -1.10 -14.39 10.17
C ALA A 96 -0.25 -14.63 11.41
N ILE A 97 -0.42 -15.78 12.08
CA ILE A 97 0.38 -16.17 13.24
C ILE A 97 1.85 -16.31 12.85
N GLU A 98 2.12 -17.08 11.80
CA GLU A 98 3.50 -17.33 11.33
C GLU A 98 4.19 -16.05 10.87
N LEU A 99 3.46 -15.16 10.18
CA LEU A 99 4.01 -13.87 9.76
C LEU A 99 4.30 -12.97 10.98
N ALA A 100 3.41 -12.93 11.97
CA ALA A 100 3.61 -12.17 13.19
C ALA A 100 4.84 -12.66 13.97
N ASP A 101 5.03 -13.97 14.07
CA ASP A 101 6.21 -14.57 14.71
C ASP A 101 7.51 -14.17 14.00
N ARG A 102 7.54 -14.28 12.67
CA ARG A 102 8.71 -13.87 11.88
C ARG A 102 9.02 -12.38 12.02
N LEU A 103 8.01 -11.52 11.98
CA LEU A 103 8.19 -10.07 12.14
C LEU A 103 8.68 -9.72 13.54
N ALA A 104 8.18 -10.37 14.59
CA ALA A 104 8.65 -10.20 15.95
C ALA A 104 10.14 -10.58 16.10
N HIS A 105 10.58 -11.63 15.40
CA HIS A 105 11.98 -12.04 15.38
C HIS A 105 12.92 -10.98 14.77
N TYR A 106 12.47 -10.22 13.77
CA TYR A 106 13.25 -9.16 13.12
C TYR A 106 13.09 -7.78 13.77
N ALA A 107 12.09 -7.60 14.62
CA ALA A 107 11.83 -6.32 15.27
C ALA A 107 12.90 -6.01 16.34
N PRO A 108 13.27 -4.74 16.52
CA PRO A 108 14.30 -4.36 17.48
C PRO A 108 13.80 -4.45 18.93
N GLY A 109 14.71 -4.77 19.85
CA GLY A 109 14.44 -4.80 21.29
C GLY A 109 13.42 -5.85 21.68
N ASP A 110 12.40 -5.45 22.42
CA ASP A 110 11.33 -6.31 22.93
C ASP A 110 10.00 -6.15 22.17
N LEU A 111 10.02 -5.54 20.97
CA LEU A 111 8.84 -5.40 20.11
C LEU A 111 8.42 -6.75 19.55
N ASN A 112 7.48 -7.42 20.20
CA ASN A 112 7.08 -8.79 19.91
C ASN A 112 5.57 -8.96 19.64
N ARG A 113 4.87 -7.87 19.34
CA ARG A 113 3.44 -7.89 18.99
C ARG A 113 3.23 -7.19 17.66
N VAL A 114 2.50 -7.83 16.77
CA VAL A 114 2.20 -7.33 15.42
C VAL A 114 0.70 -7.10 15.29
N PHE A 115 0.34 -5.92 14.82
CA PHE A 115 -1.03 -5.55 14.48
C PHE A 115 -1.09 -5.27 12.98
N PHE A 116 -1.80 -6.11 12.25
CA PHE A 116 -1.95 -5.98 10.80
C PHE A 116 -3.02 -4.95 10.43
N THR A 117 -2.73 -4.15 9.41
CA THR A 117 -3.63 -3.16 8.83
C THR A 117 -3.65 -3.28 7.31
N THR A 118 -4.58 -2.63 6.65
CA THR A 118 -4.73 -2.68 5.18
C THR A 118 -3.82 -1.70 4.46
N GLY A 119 -3.19 -0.76 5.17
CA GLY A 119 -2.28 0.21 4.56
C GLY A 119 -1.45 1.00 5.58
N GLY A 120 -0.39 1.67 5.09
CA GLY A 120 0.54 2.43 5.93
C GLY A 120 -0.11 3.58 6.70
N GLY A 121 -1.07 4.29 6.08
CA GLY A 121 -1.82 5.36 6.77
C GLY A 121 -2.62 4.84 7.95
N GLU A 122 -3.28 3.70 7.82
CA GLU A 122 -4.01 3.03 8.89
C GLU A 122 -3.07 2.49 9.97
N ALA A 123 -1.90 1.99 9.58
CA ALA A 123 -0.88 1.57 10.54
C ALA A 123 -0.41 2.75 11.40
N VAL A 124 -0.16 3.90 10.79
CA VAL A 124 0.23 5.13 11.51
C VAL A 124 -0.89 5.60 12.45
N GLU A 125 -2.14 5.61 12.01
CA GLU A 125 -3.28 5.99 12.87
C GLU A 125 -3.46 5.02 14.04
N SER A 126 -3.33 3.73 13.79
CA SER A 126 -3.42 2.70 14.83
C SER A 126 -2.31 2.85 15.86
N ALA A 127 -1.06 3.08 15.42
CA ALA A 127 0.06 3.32 16.31
C ALA A 127 -0.12 4.60 17.15
N TRP A 128 -0.61 5.67 16.54
CA TRP A 128 -0.90 6.92 17.24
C TRP A 128 -2.03 6.75 18.28
N LYS A 129 -3.11 6.07 17.91
CA LYS A 129 -4.20 5.75 18.85
C LYS A 129 -3.71 4.90 20.02
N LEU A 130 -2.89 3.88 19.73
CA LEU A 130 -2.30 3.02 20.77
C LEU A 130 -1.41 3.83 21.72
N ALA A 131 -0.57 4.72 21.21
CA ALA A 131 0.27 5.59 22.03
C ALA A 131 -0.56 6.50 22.95
N LYS A 132 -1.63 7.11 22.43
CA LYS A 132 -2.56 7.92 23.24
C LYS A 132 -3.22 7.10 24.35
N GLN A 133 -3.69 5.90 24.03
CA GLN A 133 -4.32 5.00 25.00
C GLN A 133 -3.32 4.56 26.09
N PHE A 134 -2.12 4.17 25.68
CA PHE A 134 -1.04 3.82 26.61
C PHE A 134 -0.74 4.94 27.59
N TYR A 135 -0.51 6.16 27.10
CA TYR A 135 -0.21 7.28 27.99
C TYR A 135 -1.39 7.67 28.91
N LYS A 136 -2.62 7.56 28.41
CA LYS A 136 -3.80 7.77 29.25
C LYS A 136 -3.87 6.76 30.39
N LEU A 137 -3.67 5.48 30.10
CA LEU A 137 -3.73 4.39 31.08
C LEU A 137 -2.56 4.42 32.08
N THR A 138 -1.40 4.95 31.67
CA THR A 138 -0.21 5.11 32.54
C THR A 138 -0.15 6.45 33.26
N GLY A 139 -1.27 7.18 33.37
CA GLY A 139 -1.35 8.42 34.15
C GLY A 139 -0.75 9.65 33.48
N LYS A 140 -0.51 9.62 32.16
CA LYS A 140 0.07 10.73 31.39
C LYS A 140 -0.86 11.21 30.28
N PRO A 141 -2.14 11.56 30.54
CA PRO A 141 -3.13 11.88 29.51
C PRO A 141 -2.78 13.12 28.67
N GLY A 142 -1.91 13.99 29.15
CA GLY A 142 -1.40 15.15 28.39
C GLY A 142 -0.43 14.80 27.26
N LYS A 143 0.05 13.55 27.17
CA LYS A 143 0.91 13.08 26.08
C LYS A 143 0.10 12.59 24.88
N TYR A 144 -0.55 13.49 24.16
CA TYR A 144 -1.38 13.15 22.99
C TYR A 144 -0.89 13.80 21.69
N LYS A 145 0.06 14.74 21.76
CA LYS A 145 0.61 15.42 20.59
C LYS A 145 1.62 14.54 19.87
N VAL A 146 1.61 14.61 18.55
CA VAL A 146 2.60 13.96 17.70
C VAL A 146 3.45 15.01 17.03
N VAL A 147 4.76 14.82 17.03
CA VAL A 147 5.73 15.65 16.33
C VAL A 147 6.20 14.89 15.11
N SER A 148 6.13 15.52 13.95
CA SER A 148 6.63 14.98 12.69
C SER A 148 7.62 15.93 12.03
N ARG A 149 8.45 15.40 11.12
CA ARG A 149 9.36 16.23 10.32
C ARG A 149 8.60 17.02 9.26
N ALA A 150 9.09 18.20 8.90
CA ALA A 150 8.45 19.14 7.98
C ALA A 150 8.18 18.57 6.57
N ILE A 151 8.92 17.56 6.12
CA ILE A 151 8.76 16.96 4.78
C ILE A 151 8.36 15.48 4.85
N ALA A 152 7.99 14.98 6.04
CA ALA A 152 7.63 13.58 6.19
C ALA A 152 6.21 13.30 5.71
N TYR A 153 6.04 12.18 5.00
CA TYR A 153 4.75 11.64 4.61
C TYR A 153 4.37 10.49 5.54
N HIS A 154 3.14 10.53 6.06
CA HIS A 154 2.64 9.53 7.00
C HIS A 154 1.33 8.87 6.54
N GLY A 155 0.75 9.32 5.45
CA GLY A 155 -0.49 8.78 4.90
C GLY A 155 -1.49 9.85 4.53
N THR A 156 -2.60 9.43 3.93
CA THR A 156 -3.72 10.27 3.50
C THR A 156 -5.00 10.13 4.33
N PRO A 157 -5.25 9.05 5.11
CA PRO A 157 -6.33 9.05 6.09
C PRO A 157 -6.20 10.26 7.04
N GLN A 158 -7.32 10.75 7.54
CA GLN A 158 -7.41 12.04 8.23
C GLN A 158 -6.37 12.24 9.34
N GLY A 159 -6.16 11.23 10.18
CA GLY A 159 -5.18 11.32 11.27
C GLY A 159 -3.74 11.26 10.75
N ALA A 160 -3.43 10.37 9.83
CA ALA A 160 -2.11 10.27 9.20
C ALA A 160 -1.78 11.54 8.39
N LEU A 161 -2.76 12.11 7.70
CA LEU A 161 -2.63 13.37 6.99
C LEU A 161 -2.36 14.54 7.96
N ALA A 162 -3.03 14.58 9.09
CA ALA A 162 -2.84 15.63 10.11
C ALA A 162 -1.39 15.72 10.61
N ILE A 163 -0.68 14.58 10.68
CA ILE A 163 0.73 14.52 11.08
C ILE A 163 1.70 14.46 9.90
N THR A 164 1.22 14.41 8.67
CA THR A 164 2.06 14.55 7.47
C THR A 164 2.64 15.96 7.41
N GLY A 165 3.97 16.06 7.18
CA GLY A 165 4.70 17.34 7.17
C GLY A 165 4.61 18.12 5.85
N LEU A 166 3.95 17.57 4.82
CA LEU A 166 3.79 18.18 3.51
C LEU A 166 2.56 19.12 3.51
N SER A 167 2.82 20.43 3.58
CA SER A 167 1.77 21.46 3.68
C SER A 167 0.75 21.39 2.55
N ASP A 168 1.23 21.22 1.31
CA ASP A 168 0.38 21.21 0.12
C ASP A 168 -0.63 20.06 0.10
N PHE A 169 -0.31 18.94 0.77
CA PHE A 169 -1.22 17.81 0.91
C PHE A 169 -2.34 18.07 1.91
N LYS A 170 -2.09 18.96 2.88
CA LYS A 170 -3.04 19.30 3.94
C LYS A 170 -3.90 20.51 3.61
N ALA A 171 -3.38 21.43 2.80
CA ALA A 171 -4.02 22.71 2.52
C ALA A 171 -5.49 22.63 2.06
N PRO A 172 -5.92 21.59 1.29
CA PRO A 172 -7.32 21.45 0.88
C PRO A 172 -8.28 21.02 2.00
N PHE A 173 -7.76 20.54 3.15
CA PHE A 173 -8.52 19.96 4.28
C PHE A 173 -8.25 20.70 5.58
#